data_fe5928d98f36f707200d3967a5bf0c7d
#
_entry.id   fe5928d98f36f707200d3967a5bf0c7d
#
_cell.length_a   1.000
_cell.length_b   1.000
_cell.length_c   1.000
_cell.angle_alpha   90.00
_cell.angle_beta   90.00
_cell.angle_gamma   90.00
#
_symmetry.space_group_name_H-M   'P 1'
#
loop_
_entity.id
_entity.type
_entity.pdbx_description
1 polymer ?
#
loop_
_entity_poly.entity_id
_entity_poly.type
_entity_poly.pdbx_seq_one_letter_code
_entity_poly.pdbx_strand_id
1 'polypeptide(L)'
;MANIKLSEDKINIIKEIAKSFGNRAGEVINVLHQVQGKFGYLPAEVQEVVAHELNIPVSRVYGIVSFYSFFTMEPKGEHPIDVCLGTACYVRGAEKVLDAFARELNVQIGKCTADGKVSLNTLRCVGACGLAPVAMIGDKVYGRLTPDQVPGIIAEYK
;
A
#
# COMPACT_ATOMS: atom_id res chain seq x y z
N MET A 1 17.71 23.47 -2.12
CA MET A 1 17.46 22.31 -1.27
C MET A 1 16.02 22.43 -0.79
N ALA A 2 15.14 21.53 -1.27
CA ALA A 2 13.76 21.51 -0.80
C ALA A 2 13.77 21.21 0.70
N ASN A 3 12.86 21.86 1.42
CA ASN A 3 12.72 21.75 2.88
C ASN A 3 12.18 20.35 3.20
N ILE A 4 13.08 19.35 3.32
CA ILE A 4 12.72 17.96 3.62
C ILE A 4 12.20 17.92 5.06
N LYS A 5 10.90 17.74 5.22
CA LYS A 5 10.22 17.65 6.54
C LYS A 5 10.38 16.27 7.22
N LEU A 6 11.46 15.54 6.94
CA LEU A 6 11.78 14.31 7.66
C LEU A 6 12.65 14.60 8.89
N SER A 7 12.44 13.82 9.96
CA SER A 7 13.35 13.86 11.11
C SER A 7 14.75 13.34 10.72
N GLU A 8 15.79 13.89 11.34
CA GLU A 8 17.19 13.49 11.07
C GLU A 8 17.42 11.98 11.24
N ASP A 9 16.75 11.36 12.21
CA ASP A 9 16.84 9.92 12.46
C ASP A 9 16.37 9.10 11.24
N LYS A 10 15.24 9.52 10.62
CA LYS A 10 14.73 8.85 9.42
C LYS A 10 15.65 9.02 8.22
N ILE A 11 16.25 10.21 8.07
CA ILE A 11 17.23 10.47 7.02
C ILE A 11 18.46 9.56 7.21
N ASN A 12 18.95 9.42 8.44
CA ASN A 12 20.11 8.58 8.75
C ASN A 12 19.82 7.09 8.44
N ILE A 13 18.63 6.59 8.78
CA ILE A 13 18.21 5.23 8.42
C ILE A 13 18.23 5.00 6.90
N ILE A 14 17.73 5.96 6.11
CA ILE A 14 17.74 5.87 4.65
C ILE A 14 19.18 5.85 4.12
N LYS A 15 20.07 6.70 4.67
CA LYS A 15 21.49 6.74 4.32
C LYS A 15 22.20 5.42 4.61
N GLU A 16 21.95 4.82 5.77
CA GLU A 16 22.52 3.52 6.13
C GLU A 16 22.06 2.42 5.16
N ILE A 17 20.76 2.41 4.83
CA ILE A 17 20.21 1.46 3.85
C ILE A 17 20.87 1.68 2.48
N ALA A 18 20.92 2.91 1.97
CA ALA A 18 21.55 3.20 0.68
C ALA A 18 23.02 2.80 0.66
N LYS A 19 23.75 3.07 1.75
CA LYS A 19 25.16 2.70 1.91
C LYS A 19 25.36 1.19 1.92
N SER A 20 24.46 0.41 2.51
CA SER A 20 24.54 -1.06 2.50
C SER A 20 24.47 -1.65 1.09
N PHE A 21 23.87 -0.93 0.14
CA PHE A 21 23.85 -1.25 -1.28
C PHE A 21 24.91 -0.50 -2.12
N GLY A 22 25.87 0.14 -1.44
CA GLY A 22 26.98 0.87 -2.07
C GLY A 22 26.56 2.13 -2.80
N ASN A 23 25.44 2.76 -2.43
CA ASN A 23 24.85 3.96 -3.06
C ASN A 23 24.73 3.85 -4.59
N ARG A 24 24.48 2.65 -5.10
CA ARG A 24 24.43 2.39 -6.55
C ARG A 24 23.04 2.68 -7.11
N ALA A 25 22.98 3.46 -8.17
CA ALA A 25 21.75 3.81 -8.89
C ALA A 25 20.93 2.58 -9.37
N GLY A 26 21.61 1.46 -9.66
CA GLY A 26 20.98 0.19 -10.07
C GLY A 26 20.23 -0.52 -8.93
N GLU A 27 20.54 -0.20 -7.68
CA GLU A 27 19.96 -0.84 -6.51
C GLU A 27 18.71 -0.10 -5.99
N VAL A 28 18.20 0.87 -6.72
CA VAL A 28 17.07 1.71 -6.28
C VAL A 28 15.86 0.91 -5.80
N ILE A 29 15.52 -0.21 -6.47
CA ILE A 29 14.39 -1.06 -6.09
C ILE A 29 14.65 -1.73 -4.74
N ASN A 30 15.86 -2.26 -4.53
CA ASN A 30 16.24 -2.92 -3.29
C ASN A 30 16.29 -1.94 -2.11
N VAL A 31 16.80 -0.73 -2.34
CA VAL A 31 16.81 0.35 -1.35
C VAL A 31 15.37 0.75 -0.99
N LEU A 32 14.51 0.99 -1.97
CA LEU A 32 13.10 1.33 -1.74
C LEU A 32 12.36 0.22 -1.01
N HIS A 33 12.63 -1.04 -1.32
CA HIS A 33 12.04 -2.19 -0.64
C HIS A 33 12.38 -2.19 0.85
N GLN A 34 13.65 -2.01 1.21
CA GLN A 34 14.06 -1.95 2.61
C GLN A 34 13.56 -0.71 3.34
N VAL A 35 13.57 0.45 2.67
CA VAL A 35 13.03 1.69 3.22
C VAL A 35 11.54 1.56 3.50
N GLN A 36 10.75 0.99 2.56
CA GLN A 36 9.34 0.73 2.80
C GLN A 36 9.12 -0.27 3.95
N GLY A 37 9.96 -1.29 4.06
CA GLY A 37 9.90 -2.24 5.17
C GLY A 37 10.12 -1.60 6.55
N LYS A 38 10.89 -0.49 6.62
CA LYS A 38 11.12 0.26 7.85
C LYS A 38 10.04 1.31 8.15
N PHE A 39 9.52 1.99 7.14
CA PHE A 39 8.60 3.11 7.31
C PHE A 39 7.14 2.77 6.99
N GLY A 40 6.89 1.62 6.38
CA GLY A 40 5.57 1.16 5.97
C GLY A 40 5.09 1.71 4.62
N TYR A 41 5.59 2.88 4.21
CA TYR A 41 5.23 3.56 2.96
C TYR A 41 6.35 4.50 2.50
N LEU A 42 6.25 5.02 1.29
CA LEU A 42 7.27 5.84 0.62
C LEU A 42 6.70 7.22 0.23
N PRO A 43 6.49 8.15 1.17
CA PRO A 43 6.02 9.49 0.85
C PRO A 43 7.07 10.27 0.05
N ALA A 44 6.67 11.39 -0.53
CA ALA A 44 7.54 12.19 -1.41
C ALA A 44 8.88 12.56 -0.78
N GLU A 45 8.87 12.93 0.51
CA GLU A 45 10.06 13.31 1.26
C GLU A 45 11.07 12.16 1.38
N VAL A 46 10.58 10.94 1.57
CA VAL A 46 11.43 9.73 1.61
C VAL A 46 12.03 9.46 0.24
N GLN A 47 11.24 9.60 -0.83
CA GLN A 47 11.70 9.43 -2.21
C GLN A 47 12.78 10.44 -2.59
N GLU A 48 12.66 11.70 -2.14
CA GLU A 48 13.68 12.73 -2.35
C GLU A 48 15.02 12.36 -1.69
N VAL A 49 14.99 11.87 -0.45
CA VAL A 49 16.20 11.44 0.25
C VAL A 49 16.84 10.24 -0.46
N VAL A 50 16.06 9.24 -0.85
CA VAL A 50 16.57 8.07 -1.60
C VAL A 50 17.19 8.50 -2.94
N ALA A 51 16.54 9.41 -3.66
CA ALA A 51 17.05 9.94 -4.92
C ALA A 51 18.41 10.65 -4.73
N HIS A 52 18.51 11.46 -3.69
CA HIS A 52 19.74 12.17 -3.34
C HIS A 52 20.88 11.19 -3.01
N GLU A 53 20.64 10.20 -2.13
CA GLU A 53 21.65 9.25 -1.70
C GLU A 53 22.15 8.34 -2.85
N LEU A 54 21.28 8.04 -3.81
CA LEU A 54 21.63 7.23 -4.99
C LEU A 54 22.11 8.08 -6.17
N ASN A 55 22.14 9.40 -6.04
CA ASN A 55 22.50 10.37 -7.08
C ASN A 55 21.71 10.14 -8.39
N ILE A 56 20.38 10.00 -8.26
CA ILE A 56 19.45 9.84 -9.38
C ILE A 56 18.33 10.90 -9.31
N PRO A 57 17.68 11.23 -10.42
CA PRO A 57 16.54 12.14 -10.40
C PRO A 57 15.37 11.59 -9.56
N VAL A 58 14.70 12.44 -8.79
CA VAL A 58 13.49 12.08 -8.01
C VAL A 58 12.40 11.50 -8.93
N SER A 59 12.28 12.01 -10.14
CA SER A 59 11.33 11.50 -11.13
C SER A 59 11.53 10.03 -11.47
N ARG A 60 12.78 9.54 -11.44
CA ARG A 60 13.08 8.11 -11.64
C ARG A 60 12.59 7.27 -10.44
N VAL A 61 12.82 7.75 -9.22
CA VAL A 61 12.32 7.09 -8.00
C VAL A 61 10.81 7.05 -8.00
N TYR A 62 10.16 8.18 -8.27
CA TYR A 62 8.70 8.29 -8.38
C TYR A 62 8.13 7.35 -9.45
N GLY A 63 8.75 7.30 -10.62
CA GLY A 63 8.35 6.38 -11.69
C GLY A 63 8.38 4.91 -11.26
N ILE A 64 9.38 4.51 -10.48
CA ILE A 64 9.47 3.15 -9.94
C ILE A 64 8.38 2.91 -8.89
N VAL A 65 8.22 3.82 -7.94
CA VAL A 65 7.23 3.70 -6.86
C VAL A 65 5.80 3.67 -7.39
N SER A 66 5.50 4.44 -8.43
CA SER A 66 4.17 4.47 -9.06
C SER A 66 3.91 3.27 -9.99
N PHE A 67 4.94 2.68 -10.57
CA PHE A 67 4.81 1.54 -11.49
C PHE A 67 4.65 0.21 -10.78
N TYR A 68 5.43 -0.04 -9.75
CA TYR A 68 5.39 -1.31 -9.02
C TYR A 68 4.32 -1.28 -7.93
N SER A 69 3.30 -2.14 -8.05
CA SER A 69 2.18 -2.25 -7.10
C SER A 69 2.58 -2.67 -5.68
N PHE A 70 3.80 -3.18 -5.51
CA PHE A 70 4.38 -3.48 -4.21
C PHE A 70 4.62 -2.22 -3.37
N PHE A 71 4.99 -1.12 -4.02
CA PHE A 71 5.26 0.14 -3.35
C PHE A 71 3.97 0.93 -3.09
N THR A 72 3.95 1.65 -1.97
CA THR A 72 2.85 2.53 -1.61
C THR A 72 3.35 3.88 -1.12
N MET A 73 2.68 4.96 -1.53
CA MET A 73 2.97 6.32 -1.09
C MET A 73 2.09 6.75 0.08
N GLU A 74 1.05 5.98 0.37
CA GLU A 74 0.11 6.23 1.44
C GLU A 74 0.33 5.24 2.60
N PRO A 75 0.12 5.66 3.85
CA PRO A 75 0.22 4.76 4.98
C PRO A 75 -0.79 3.64 4.88
N LYS A 76 -0.36 2.41 5.17
CA LYS A 76 -1.27 1.27 5.32
C LYS A 76 -1.80 1.22 6.75
N GLY A 77 -3.07 0.89 6.89
CA GLY A 77 -3.65 0.60 8.20
C GLY A 77 -3.10 -0.70 8.79
N GLU A 78 -3.30 -0.90 10.08
CA GLU A 78 -2.94 -2.14 10.77
C GLU A 78 -3.62 -3.35 10.12
N HIS A 79 -4.85 -3.16 9.62
CA HIS A 79 -5.65 -4.16 8.93
C HIS A 79 -5.95 -3.71 7.49
N PRO A 80 -5.07 -3.99 6.51
CA PRO A 80 -5.35 -3.67 5.12
C PRO A 80 -6.45 -4.58 4.58
N ILE A 81 -7.49 -3.98 4.01
CA ILE A 81 -8.57 -4.65 3.28
C ILE A 81 -8.25 -4.53 1.80
N ASP A 82 -8.01 -5.65 1.17
CA ASP A 82 -7.69 -5.75 -0.24
C ASP A 82 -8.82 -6.46 -0.99
N VAL A 83 -9.64 -5.74 -1.76
CA VAL A 83 -10.75 -6.31 -2.53
C VAL A 83 -10.28 -6.72 -3.91
N CYS A 84 -10.54 -7.98 -4.27
CA CYS A 84 -10.18 -8.52 -5.58
C CYS A 84 -11.13 -7.99 -6.67
N LEU A 85 -10.57 -7.30 -7.67
CA LEU A 85 -11.27 -6.83 -8.87
C LEU A 85 -10.87 -7.64 -10.12
N GLY A 86 -10.36 -8.85 -9.95
CA GLY A 86 -10.16 -9.78 -11.07
C GLY A 86 -11.50 -10.11 -11.76
N THR A 87 -11.46 -10.50 -13.02
CA THR A 87 -12.65 -10.68 -13.88
C THR A 87 -13.78 -11.47 -13.22
N ALA A 88 -13.46 -12.61 -12.58
CA ALA A 88 -14.50 -13.44 -11.94
C ALA A 88 -15.13 -12.73 -10.73
N CYS A 89 -14.36 -12.00 -9.93
CA CYS A 89 -14.87 -11.23 -8.81
C CYS A 89 -15.69 -10.03 -9.28
N TYR A 90 -15.20 -9.32 -10.29
CA TYR A 90 -15.87 -8.18 -10.90
C TYR A 90 -17.27 -8.53 -11.40
N VAL A 91 -17.37 -9.57 -12.24
CA VAL A 91 -18.64 -10.05 -12.80
C VAL A 91 -19.61 -10.51 -11.71
N ARG A 92 -19.11 -11.01 -10.59
CA ARG A 92 -19.92 -11.45 -9.44
C ARG A 92 -20.21 -10.33 -8.43
N GLY A 93 -19.90 -9.08 -8.76
CA GLY A 93 -20.32 -7.90 -7.99
C GLY A 93 -19.31 -7.42 -6.95
N ALA A 94 -18.00 -7.67 -7.14
CA ALA A 94 -16.97 -7.19 -6.25
C ALA A 94 -16.96 -5.65 -6.08
N GLU A 95 -17.37 -4.88 -7.10
CA GLU A 95 -17.53 -3.43 -6.99
C GLU A 95 -18.53 -3.03 -5.91
N LYS A 96 -19.68 -3.72 -5.84
CA LYS A 96 -20.69 -3.45 -4.81
C LYS A 96 -20.17 -3.73 -3.40
N VAL A 97 -19.32 -4.75 -3.26
CA VAL A 97 -18.68 -5.09 -2.00
C VAL A 97 -17.63 -4.01 -1.64
N LEU A 98 -16.84 -3.57 -2.61
CA LEU A 98 -15.87 -2.48 -2.44
C LEU A 98 -16.53 -1.18 -2.01
N ASP A 99 -17.65 -0.80 -2.68
CA ASP A 99 -18.43 0.40 -2.33
C ASP A 99 -19.04 0.29 -0.93
N ALA A 100 -19.44 -0.91 -0.51
CA ALA A 100 -19.94 -1.13 0.85
C ALA A 100 -18.80 -0.92 1.87
N PHE A 101 -17.60 -1.44 1.64
CA PHE A 101 -16.44 -1.18 2.49
C PHE A 101 -16.09 0.31 2.55
N ALA A 102 -16.05 1.00 1.41
CA ALA A 102 -15.74 2.43 1.34
C ALA A 102 -16.73 3.27 2.14
N ARG A 103 -18.01 2.94 2.07
CA ARG A 103 -19.11 3.63 2.78
C ARG A 103 -19.06 3.38 4.27
N GLU A 104 -18.94 2.12 4.69
CA GLU A 104 -18.91 1.74 6.13
C GLU A 104 -17.67 2.25 6.86
N LEU A 105 -16.52 2.31 6.17
CA LEU A 105 -15.28 2.84 6.70
C LEU A 105 -15.18 4.37 6.56
N ASN A 106 -16.04 4.98 5.74
CA ASN A 106 -15.96 6.40 5.35
C ASN A 106 -14.55 6.75 4.82
N VAL A 107 -13.99 5.89 3.96
CA VAL A 107 -12.65 6.03 3.42
C VAL A 107 -12.66 5.85 1.91
N GLN A 108 -11.80 6.60 1.21
CA GLN A 108 -11.60 6.40 -0.21
C GLN A 108 -10.69 5.19 -0.48
N ILE A 109 -10.86 4.58 -1.66
CA ILE A 109 -10.00 3.49 -2.12
C ILE A 109 -8.54 4.00 -2.20
N GLY A 110 -7.61 3.21 -1.69
CA GLY A 110 -6.19 3.56 -1.59
C GLY A 110 -5.84 4.40 -0.35
N LYS A 111 -6.80 4.67 0.54
CA LYS A 111 -6.58 5.47 1.75
C LYS A 111 -6.78 4.64 3.03
N CYS A 112 -6.28 5.20 4.12
CA CYS A 112 -6.42 4.66 5.45
C CYS A 112 -7.49 5.46 6.23
N THR A 113 -8.16 4.79 7.17
CA THR A 113 -9.04 5.46 8.14
C THR A 113 -8.25 6.44 9.00
N ALA A 114 -8.92 7.47 9.52
CA ALA A 114 -8.28 8.54 10.30
C ALA A 114 -7.60 8.03 11.59
N ASP A 115 -8.06 6.91 12.13
CA ASP A 115 -7.48 6.24 13.29
C ASP A 115 -6.27 5.34 12.96
N GLY A 116 -5.94 5.18 11.69
CA GLY A 116 -4.81 4.35 11.23
C GLY A 116 -5.05 2.85 11.30
N LYS A 117 -6.24 2.38 11.68
CA LYS A 117 -6.51 0.95 11.87
C LYS A 117 -6.73 0.19 10.57
N VAL A 118 -7.53 0.76 9.67
CA VAL A 118 -7.96 0.05 8.45
C VAL A 118 -7.61 0.85 7.22
N SER A 119 -7.06 0.19 6.20
CA SER A 119 -6.91 0.77 4.86
C SER A 119 -7.70 -0.05 3.84
N LEU A 120 -8.27 0.63 2.84
CA LEU A 120 -9.05 0.00 1.79
C LEU A 120 -8.33 0.09 0.45
N ASN A 121 -7.98 -1.06 -0.10
CA ASN A 121 -7.28 -1.16 -1.37
C ASN A 121 -7.99 -2.12 -2.34
N THR A 122 -7.51 -2.15 -3.56
CA THR A 122 -7.93 -3.11 -4.57
C THR A 122 -6.73 -3.88 -5.08
N LEU A 123 -6.95 -5.13 -5.45
CA LEU A 123 -5.94 -5.93 -6.12
C LEU A 123 -6.55 -6.65 -7.34
N ARG A 124 -5.68 -7.08 -8.27
CA ARG A 124 -6.14 -7.59 -9.56
C ARG A 124 -6.72 -8.99 -9.44
N CYS A 125 -5.97 -9.95 -8.96
CA CYS A 125 -6.44 -11.33 -8.79
C CYS A 125 -5.62 -12.07 -7.76
N VAL A 126 -6.30 -12.73 -6.80
CA VAL A 126 -5.68 -13.57 -5.77
C VAL A 126 -5.67 -15.05 -6.14
N GLY A 127 -6.24 -15.42 -7.28
CA GLY A 127 -6.31 -16.82 -7.70
C GLY A 127 -7.45 -17.64 -7.08
N ALA A 128 -8.28 -17.07 -6.20
CA ALA A 128 -9.37 -17.75 -5.50
C ALA A 128 -10.74 -17.58 -6.20
N CYS A 129 -10.79 -17.71 -7.53
CA CYS A 129 -11.97 -17.43 -8.36
C CYS A 129 -13.21 -18.27 -8.02
N GLY A 130 -13.02 -19.47 -7.46
CA GLY A 130 -14.12 -20.31 -6.97
C GLY A 130 -14.87 -19.74 -5.76
N LEU A 131 -14.22 -18.80 -5.05
CA LEU A 131 -14.78 -18.12 -3.88
C LEU A 131 -15.23 -16.68 -4.19
N ALA A 132 -15.24 -16.28 -5.45
CA ALA A 132 -15.58 -14.92 -5.86
C ALA A 132 -17.01 -14.51 -5.44
N PRO A 133 -17.25 -13.24 -5.02
CA PRO A 133 -16.27 -12.17 -4.77
C PRO A 133 -15.40 -12.39 -3.54
N VAL A 134 -14.13 -11.94 -3.62
CA VAL A 134 -13.13 -12.17 -2.57
C VAL A 134 -12.55 -10.86 -2.07
N ALA A 135 -12.39 -10.75 -0.75
CA ALA A 135 -11.52 -9.75 -0.12
C ALA A 135 -10.53 -10.44 0.82
N MET A 136 -9.39 -9.83 1.02
CA MET A 136 -8.38 -10.26 1.99
C MET A 136 -8.21 -9.19 3.06
N ILE A 137 -8.02 -9.61 4.31
CA ILE A 137 -7.65 -8.73 5.42
C ILE A 137 -6.45 -9.36 6.11
N GLY A 138 -5.25 -8.83 5.84
CA GLY A 138 -4.03 -9.52 6.16
C GLY A 138 -3.98 -10.88 5.46
N ASP A 139 -3.78 -11.94 6.22
CA ASP A 139 -3.73 -13.32 5.68
C ASP A 139 -5.11 -14.01 5.61
N LYS A 140 -6.16 -13.38 6.15
CA LYS A 140 -7.51 -13.95 6.17
C LYS A 140 -8.25 -13.65 4.88
N VAL A 141 -8.78 -14.71 4.26
CA VAL A 141 -9.54 -14.62 3.00
C VAL A 141 -11.03 -14.72 3.28
N TYR A 142 -11.79 -13.75 2.81
CA TYR A 142 -13.25 -13.71 2.84
C TYR A 142 -13.79 -13.96 1.43
N GLY A 143 -14.49 -15.06 1.25
CA GLY A 143 -15.06 -15.44 -0.05
C GLY A 143 -16.58 -15.37 -0.08
N ARG A 144 -17.13 -15.35 -1.31
CA ARG A 144 -18.58 -15.26 -1.59
C ARG A 144 -19.24 -14.06 -0.91
N LEU A 145 -18.50 -12.95 -0.90
CA LEU A 145 -18.91 -11.75 -0.21
C LEU A 145 -20.14 -11.10 -0.83
N THR A 146 -21.00 -10.64 0.06
CA THR A 146 -22.12 -9.76 -0.28
C THR A 146 -21.99 -8.43 0.48
N PRO A 147 -22.55 -7.32 -0.02
CA PRO A 147 -22.49 -6.03 0.68
C PRO A 147 -23.04 -6.08 2.11
N ASP A 148 -24.02 -6.94 2.37
CA ASP A 148 -24.67 -7.05 3.69
C ASP A 148 -23.76 -7.65 4.77
N GLN A 149 -22.72 -8.39 4.38
CA GLN A 149 -21.74 -9.00 5.29
C GLN A 149 -20.66 -8.01 5.73
N VAL A 150 -20.47 -6.93 4.99
CA VAL A 150 -19.39 -5.96 5.20
C VAL A 150 -19.40 -5.33 6.60
N PRO A 151 -20.54 -4.86 7.14
CA PRO A 151 -20.57 -4.28 8.50
C PRO A 151 -20.09 -5.27 9.58
N GLY A 152 -20.48 -6.55 9.44
CA GLY A 152 -20.07 -7.60 10.37
C GLY A 152 -18.56 -7.87 10.31
N ILE A 153 -17.99 -7.87 9.12
CA ILE A 153 -16.54 -8.04 8.93
C ILE A 153 -15.76 -6.87 9.53
N ILE A 154 -16.20 -5.64 9.26
CA ILE A 154 -15.53 -4.43 9.80
C ILE A 154 -15.57 -4.41 11.32
N ALA A 155 -16.64 -4.90 11.95
CA ALA A 155 -16.76 -4.95 13.40
C ALA A 155 -15.68 -5.81 14.08
N GLU A 156 -15.08 -6.78 13.37
CA GLU A 156 -13.97 -7.59 13.87
C GLU A 156 -12.64 -6.80 13.96
N TYR A 157 -12.52 -5.65 13.27
CA TYR A 157 -11.28 -4.89 13.10
C TYR A 157 -11.34 -3.43 13.61
N LYS A 158 -12.45 -3.04 14.23
CA LYS A 158 -12.62 -1.70 14.81
C LYS A 158 -12.12 -1.58 16.25
#